data_be89dfa94957683bd3ce3ffb7b376c5a
#
_entry.id   be89dfa94957683bd3ce3ffb7b376c5a
#
_cell.length_a   1.000
_cell.length_b   1.000
_cell.length_c   1.000
_cell.angle_alpha   90.00
_cell.angle_beta   90.00
_cell.angle_gamma   90.00
#
_symmetry.space_group_name_H-M   'P 1'
#
loop_
_entity.id
_entity.type
_entity.pdbx_description
1 polymer ?
#
loop_
_entity_poly.entity_id
_entity_poly.type
_entity_poly.pdbx_seq_one_letter_code
_entity_poly.pdbx_strand_id
1 'polypeptide(L)'
;MRVTGDFGTIFRFLFTVASLCPALAWAGDKLEMEKQHFEVPYVNAPIDVDARLDEGFWQNAVKIDANIEVRPGENIPAPVKTEALLVHNDTHIYVAIVAYDPDPSAIRAHLCDRDELWNDDWVLILFDTFNDQRRTYDFFCNPLGIQADEIETPQGGGGGWDAIWESDGRITDEGYIVEMSIPFSSFSFPRSEGELIWGFDVVRSYPRNVRHHIGAFPRDRNNNCYMCQSHKLIGFAGLTPGKNVEFDPTMTAVTTRERQDDNTGPFNQSSSRFEPGITSHWRFTPNLTLNATVNPDFSNVEADAAQMDINRQFTLYYGEKRPFFLEGADFFQTSFTTVHTRTLADPRWGLKITGKEGQTPWASSLCRTILPISLSRAAKVPMKDHCRSAVSVPSLDFAVTSAGLRMSAS
;
A
#
# COMPACT_ATOMS: atom_id res chain seq x y z
N MET A 1 -85.97 -0.02 -12.52
CA MET A 1 -85.13 0.13 -13.69
C MET A 1 -83.69 -0.13 -13.26
N ARG A 2 -83.19 -1.36 -13.48
CA ARG A 2 -81.84 -1.76 -13.08
C ARG A 2 -80.91 -1.43 -14.25
N VAL A 3 -79.88 -0.57 -14.00
CA VAL A 3 -78.79 -0.37 -14.92
C VAL A 3 -77.58 -1.12 -14.38
N THR A 4 -77.29 -2.25 -15.00
CA THR A 4 -76.07 -3.01 -14.79
C THR A 4 -75.04 -2.47 -15.80
N GLY A 5 -74.16 -1.60 -15.33
CA GLY A 5 -73.00 -1.12 -16.11
C GLY A 5 -71.78 -2.08 -15.87
N ASP A 6 -71.30 -2.59 -16.95
CA ASP A 6 -70.24 -3.59 -17.00
C ASP A 6 -68.87 -2.94 -16.63
N PHE A 7 -68.42 -3.16 -15.42
CA PHE A 7 -67.15 -2.67 -14.88
C PHE A 7 -65.91 -3.39 -15.47
N GLY A 8 -66.11 -4.39 -16.32
CA GLY A 8 -65.05 -5.23 -16.85
C GLY A 8 -64.26 -4.62 -18.01
N THR A 9 -64.84 -3.67 -18.72
CA THR A 9 -64.29 -3.16 -19.96
C THR A 9 -63.33 -1.96 -19.74
N ILE A 10 -63.49 -1.21 -18.66
CA ILE A 10 -62.63 -0.04 -18.32
C ILE A 10 -61.29 -0.50 -17.77
N PHE A 11 -61.23 -1.63 -17.06
CA PHE A 11 -60.00 -2.18 -16.51
C PHE A 11 -59.06 -2.87 -17.55
N ARG A 12 -59.63 -3.30 -18.67
CA ARG A 12 -58.82 -3.86 -19.77
C ARG A 12 -58.17 -2.82 -20.63
N PHE A 13 -58.68 -1.57 -20.68
CA PHE A 13 -58.08 -0.53 -21.47
C PHE A 13 -56.93 0.21 -20.76
N LEU A 14 -56.91 0.17 -19.43
CA LEU A 14 -55.80 0.73 -18.64
C LEU A 14 -54.56 -0.18 -18.53
N PHE A 15 -54.73 -1.49 -18.75
CA PHE A 15 -53.62 -2.44 -18.70
C PHE A 15 -52.86 -2.57 -20.04
N THR A 16 -53.48 -2.18 -21.17
CA THR A 16 -52.87 -2.28 -22.50
C THR A 16 -52.06 -1.02 -22.89
N VAL A 17 -52.18 0.08 -22.17
CA VAL A 17 -51.35 1.28 -22.45
C VAL A 17 -50.07 1.30 -21.60
N ALA A 18 -50.01 0.51 -20.51
CA ALA A 18 -48.82 0.42 -19.65
C ALA A 18 -47.72 -0.52 -20.19
N SER A 19 -48.00 -1.30 -21.25
CA SER A 19 -47.01 -2.26 -21.81
C SER A 19 -46.32 -1.79 -23.09
N LEU A 20 -46.47 -0.51 -23.47
CA LEU A 20 -45.80 0.11 -24.63
C LEU A 20 -44.94 1.32 -24.21
N CYS A 21 -44.47 1.38 -22.97
CA CYS A 21 -43.30 2.19 -22.64
C CYS A 21 -42.08 1.30 -22.94
N PRO A 22 -41.32 1.52 -24.02
CA PRO A 22 -40.01 0.92 -24.10
C PRO A 22 -39.28 1.46 -22.87
N ALA A 23 -38.93 0.58 -21.94
CA ALA A 23 -37.88 0.86 -21.00
C ALA A 23 -36.66 1.20 -21.88
N LEU A 24 -36.45 2.49 -22.13
CA LEU A 24 -35.15 3.04 -22.41
C LEU A 24 -34.34 2.70 -21.15
N ALA A 25 -33.86 1.45 -21.08
CA ALA A 25 -32.69 1.15 -20.31
C ALA A 25 -31.63 2.08 -20.92
N TRP A 26 -31.36 3.17 -20.20
CA TRP A 26 -30.09 3.81 -20.29
C TRP A 26 -29.07 2.74 -19.86
N ALA A 27 -28.68 1.89 -20.81
CA ALA A 27 -27.35 1.35 -20.81
C ALA A 27 -26.47 2.59 -20.99
N GLY A 28 -26.08 3.22 -19.90
CA GLY A 28 -24.89 4.01 -19.88
C GLY A 28 -23.82 3.04 -20.37
N ASP A 29 -23.41 3.18 -21.63
CA ASP A 29 -22.16 2.60 -22.09
C ASP A 29 -21.14 3.03 -21.06
N LYS A 30 -20.79 2.12 -20.14
CA LYS A 30 -19.49 2.18 -19.51
C LYS A 30 -18.55 2.15 -20.70
N LEU A 31 -17.96 3.29 -21.01
CA LEU A 31 -16.78 3.37 -21.84
C LEU A 31 -15.74 2.50 -21.12
N GLU A 32 -15.78 1.22 -21.38
CA GLU A 32 -14.73 0.29 -21.00
C GLU A 32 -13.58 0.67 -21.91
N MET A 33 -12.69 1.54 -21.41
CA MET A 33 -11.49 1.96 -22.15
C MET A 33 -10.73 0.70 -22.50
N GLU A 34 -10.51 0.47 -23.79
CA GLU A 34 -9.75 -0.66 -24.27
C GLU A 34 -8.36 -0.63 -23.65
N LYS A 35 -8.02 -1.66 -22.88
CA LYS A 35 -6.74 -1.73 -22.16
C LYS A 35 -5.64 -2.03 -23.16
N GLN A 36 -4.68 -1.14 -23.29
CA GLN A 36 -3.51 -1.33 -24.13
C GLN A 36 -2.55 -2.31 -23.48
N HIS A 37 -1.86 -3.08 -24.31
CA HIS A 37 -0.84 -4.04 -23.88
C HIS A 37 0.51 -3.53 -24.37
N PHE A 38 1.50 -3.53 -23.47
CA PHE A 38 2.86 -3.09 -23.71
C PHE A 38 3.80 -4.27 -23.44
N GLU A 39 4.53 -4.69 -24.44
CA GLU A 39 5.50 -5.77 -24.31
C GLU A 39 6.83 -5.20 -23.79
N VAL A 40 7.27 -5.67 -22.62
CA VAL A 40 8.54 -5.25 -22.02
C VAL A 40 9.66 -6.11 -22.58
N PRO A 41 10.64 -5.52 -23.30
CA PRO A 41 11.72 -6.29 -23.93
C PRO A 41 12.67 -6.90 -22.89
N TYR A 42 13.10 -8.13 -23.15
CA TYR A 42 14.16 -8.79 -22.39
C TYR A 42 15.53 -8.27 -22.80
N VAL A 43 16.41 -8.00 -21.83
CA VAL A 43 17.79 -7.60 -22.04
C VAL A 43 18.72 -8.52 -21.24
N ASN A 44 19.83 -8.92 -21.83
CA ASN A 44 20.86 -9.73 -21.20
C ASN A 44 22.15 -8.90 -21.04
N ALA A 45 22.05 -7.82 -20.25
CA ALA A 45 23.16 -6.94 -19.96
C ALA A 45 23.06 -6.46 -18.51
N PRO A 46 24.19 -6.24 -17.83
CA PRO A 46 24.18 -5.51 -16.57
C PRO A 46 23.71 -4.07 -16.85
N ILE A 47 22.97 -3.53 -15.92
CA ILE A 47 22.47 -2.16 -15.95
C ILE A 47 23.04 -1.46 -14.73
N ASP A 48 23.76 -0.37 -14.95
CA ASP A 48 24.22 0.51 -13.89
C ASP A 48 23.14 1.58 -13.67
N VAL A 49 22.64 1.69 -12.47
CA VAL A 49 21.60 2.67 -12.11
C VAL A 49 22.32 3.98 -11.78
N ASP A 50 22.47 4.87 -12.77
CA ASP A 50 23.20 6.13 -12.63
C ASP A 50 22.48 7.35 -13.25
N ALA A 51 21.21 7.15 -13.62
CA ALA A 51 20.35 8.15 -14.27
C ALA A 51 20.96 8.75 -15.57
N ARG A 52 21.68 7.87 -16.35
CA ARG A 52 22.27 8.26 -17.63
C ARG A 52 21.75 7.36 -18.71
N LEU A 53 21.00 7.29 -19.39
CA LEU A 53 20.46 6.37 -20.41
C LEU A 53 21.42 6.20 -21.59
N ASP A 54 22.71 5.94 -21.30
CA ASP A 54 23.75 5.77 -22.32
C ASP A 54 23.94 4.31 -22.75
N GLU A 55 23.36 3.35 -22.05
CA GLU A 55 23.35 1.96 -22.48
C GLU A 55 22.48 1.74 -23.71
N GLY A 56 23.04 1.00 -24.67
CA GLY A 56 22.39 0.81 -25.97
C GLY A 56 21.04 0.09 -25.94
N PHE A 57 20.71 -0.62 -24.86
CA PHE A 57 19.41 -1.34 -24.75
C PHE A 57 18.23 -0.39 -24.48
N TRP A 58 18.44 0.82 -23.92
CA TRP A 58 17.38 1.80 -23.75
C TRP A 58 16.73 2.22 -25.08
N GLN A 59 17.49 2.12 -26.20
CA GLN A 59 16.94 2.39 -27.54
C GLN A 59 15.86 1.39 -27.97
N ASN A 60 15.88 0.19 -27.39
CA ASN A 60 14.91 -0.87 -27.67
C ASN A 60 13.86 -1.03 -26.55
N ALA A 61 13.93 -0.21 -25.52
CA ALA A 61 12.97 -0.25 -24.42
C ALA A 61 11.54 0.04 -24.90
N VAL A 62 10.55 -0.57 -24.27
CA VAL A 62 9.17 -0.16 -24.48
C VAL A 62 8.99 1.24 -23.91
N LYS A 63 8.43 2.12 -24.74
CA LYS A 63 8.23 3.52 -24.41
C LYS A 63 6.76 3.79 -24.08
N ILE A 64 6.54 4.48 -22.99
CA ILE A 64 5.21 4.87 -22.48
C ILE A 64 5.22 6.37 -22.25
N ASP A 65 4.34 7.07 -22.93
CA ASP A 65 4.22 8.52 -22.80
C ASP A 65 3.18 8.87 -21.70
N ALA A 66 3.61 9.51 -20.61
CA ALA A 66 2.73 10.07 -19.60
C ALA A 66 2.46 11.56 -19.91
N ASN A 67 1.42 11.79 -20.70
CA ASN A 67 1.11 13.11 -21.28
C ASN A 67 -0.33 13.57 -20.98
N ILE A 68 -0.99 12.96 -20.02
CA ILE A 68 -2.37 13.26 -19.68
C ILE A 68 -2.43 13.81 -18.26
N GLU A 69 -2.87 15.05 -18.11
CA GLU A 69 -3.16 15.61 -16.80
C GLU A 69 -4.48 15.04 -16.29
N VAL A 70 -4.40 14.25 -15.21
CA VAL A 70 -5.55 13.62 -14.57
C VAL A 70 -6.05 14.42 -13.37
N ARG A 71 -5.21 15.29 -12.79
CA ARG A 71 -5.54 16.25 -11.71
C ARG A 71 -4.65 17.49 -11.80
N PRO A 72 -5.17 18.71 -11.56
CA PRO A 72 -6.58 19.08 -11.35
C PRO A 72 -7.41 18.98 -12.62
N GLY A 73 -6.78 18.98 -13.80
CA GLY A 73 -7.45 18.76 -15.08
C GLY A 73 -8.15 17.40 -15.12
N GLU A 74 -9.05 17.23 -16.06
CA GLU A 74 -9.80 16.00 -16.26
C GLU A 74 -9.47 15.44 -17.63
N ASN A 75 -8.39 14.61 -17.68
CA ASN A 75 -7.90 13.99 -18.91
C ASN A 75 -7.59 15.02 -20.01
N ILE A 76 -6.97 16.12 -19.65
CA ILE A 76 -6.51 17.13 -20.60
C ILE A 76 -5.02 16.91 -20.94
N PRO A 77 -4.51 17.49 -22.03
CA PRO A 77 -3.08 17.43 -22.32
C PRO A 77 -2.24 17.96 -21.15
N ALA A 78 -1.20 17.20 -20.77
CA ALA A 78 -0.31 17.60 -19.70
C ALA A 78 0.48 18.88 -20.05
N PRO A 79 0.81 19.72 -19.08
CA PRO A 79 1.61 20.93 -19.29
C PRO A 79 3.06 20.61 -19.67
N VAL A 80 3.55 19.42 -19.33
CA VAL A 80 4.90 18.96 -19.58
C VAL A 80 4.90 17.51 -20.05
N LYS A 81 5.91 17.16 -20.84
CA LYS A 81 6.10 15.80 -21.36
C LYS A 81 6.81 14.92 -20.33
N THR A 82 6.43 13.66 -20.28
CA THR A 82 7.10 12.63 -19.48
C THR A 82 7.11 11.32 -20.27
N GLU A 83 8.24 10.64 -20.30
CA GLU A 83 8.45 9.39 -21.00
C GLU A 83 8.97 8.34 -20.01
N ALA A 84 8.37 7.17 -19.98
CA ALA A 84 8.88 6.03 -19.24
C ALA A 84 9.39 4.98 -20.23
N LEU A 85 10.55 4.42 -19.93
CA LEU A 85 11.21 3.37 -20.69
C LEU A 85 11.33 2.14 -19.79
N LEU A 86 10.92 0.97 -20.26
CA LEU A 86 10.96 -0.25 -19.48
C LEU A 86 11.69 -1.35 -20.25
N VAL A 87 12.54 -2.08 -19.53
CA VAL A 87 13.16 -3.34 -19.96
C VAL A 87 13.23 -4.29 -18.77
N HIS A 88 13.47 -5.57 -18.99
CA HIS A 88 13.67 -6.54 -17.91
C HIS A 88 14.76 -7.54 -18.24
N ASN A 89 15.32 -8.18 -17.22
CA ASN A 89 16.12 -9.39 -17.32
C ASN A 89 15.49 -10.52 -16.50
N ASP A 90 16.24 -11.56 -16.16
CA ASP A 90 15.74 -12.71 -15.38
C ASP A 90 15.41 -12.35 -13.94
N THR A 91 15.97 -11.25 -13.40
CA THR A 91 15.93 -10.94 -11.96
C THR A 91 15.33 -9.58 -11.64
N HIS A 92 15.34 -8.63 -12.57
CA HIS A 92 14.90 -7.25 -12.34
C HIS A 92 14.05 -6.71 -13.49
N ILE A 93 13.14 -5.82 -13.16
CA ILE A 93 12.59 -4.86 -14.09
C ILE A 93 13.30 -3.53 -13.90
N TYR A 94 13.69 -2.91 -15.01
CA TYR A 94 14.36 -1.62 -15.04
C TYR A 94 13.42 -0.59 -15.65
N VAL A 95 13.35 0.54 -15.00
CA VAL A 95 12.47 1.65 -15.38
C VAL A 95 13.27 2.91 -15.42
N ALA A 96 13.29 3.58 -16.57
CA ALA A 96 13.82 4.92 -16.67
C ALA A 96 12.69 5.90 -16.98
N ILE A 97 12.63 7.02 -16.27
CA ILE A 97 11.61 8.05 -16.50
C ILE A 97 12.29 9.36 -16.81
N VAL A 98 12.05 9.86 -18.04
CA VAL A 98 12.52 11.16 -18.51
C VAL A 98 11.40 12.18 -18.33
N ALA A 99 11.58 13.08 -17.40
CA ALA A 99 10.59 14.06 -17.01
C ALA A 99 11.04 15.45 -17.51
N TYR A 100 10.56 15.85 -18.70
CA TYR A 100 10.89 17.13 -19.30
C TYR A 100 10.30 18.31 -18.51
N ASP A 101 11.04 19.39 -18.43
CA ASP A 101 10.63 20.60 -17.76
C ASP A 101 11.17 21.84 -18.51
N PRO A 102 10.30 22.78 -18.88
CA PRO A 102 10.73 24.01 -19.55
C PRO A 102 11.51 24.96 -18.63
N ASP A 103 11.44 24.77 -17.31
CA ASP A 103 12.19 25.50 -16.30
C ASP A 103 12.79 24.54 -15.26
N PRO A 104 13.93 23.90 -15.55
CA PRO A 104 14.59 22.97 -14.62
C PRO A 104 14.96 23.61 -13.26
N SER A 105 15.10 24.94 -13.21
CA SER A 105 15.39 25.64 -11.94
C SER A 105 14.20 25.65 -10.97
N ALA A 106 13.00 25.40 -11.47
CA ALA A 106 11.77 25.28 -10.67
C ALA A 106 11.48 23.87 -10.18
N ILE A 107 12.30 22.88 -10.53
CA ILE A 107 12.18 21.50 -10.03
C ILE A 107 12.39 21.50 -8.53
N ARG A 108 11.44 20.90 -7.80
CA ARG A 108 11.53 20.74 -6.36
C ARG A 108 12.14 19.38 -6.06
N ALA A 109 13.31 19.38 -5.48
CA ALA A 109 14.04 18.18 -5.12
C ALA A 109 14.87 18.43 -3.86
N HIS A 110 14.61 17.68 -2.81
CA HIS A 110 15.31 17.79 -1.53
C HIS A 110 15.88 16.43 -1.14
N LEU A 111 17.02 16.44 -0.47
CA LEU A 111 17.47 15.27 0.25
C LEU A 111 16.62 15.13 1.50
N CYS A 112 15.87 14.06 1.58
CA CYS A 112 14.98 13.71 2.70
C CYS A 112 15.15 12.24 3.04
N ASP A 113 14.57 11.82 4.13
CA ASP A 113 14.48 10.39 4.46
C ASP A 113 13.58 9.66 3.46
N ARG A 114 13.75 8.35 3.33
CA ARG A 114 12.86 7.49 2.55
C ARG A 114 11.41 7.72 2.99
N ASP A 115 10.48 7.70 2.05
CA ASP A 115 9.04 7.92 2.24
C ASP A 115 8.61 9.36 2.61
N GLU A 116 9.54 10.35 2.55
CA GLU A 116 9.27 11.74 2.89
C GLU A 116 9.33 12.71 1.69
N LEU A 117 9.33 12.20 0.47
CA LEU A 117 9.49 12.98 -0.78
C LEU A 117 8.22 13.73 -1.25
N TRP A 118 7.14 13.71 -0.50
CA TRP A 118 5.80 14.13 -0.96
C TRP A 118 5.66 15.61 -1.35
N ASN A 119 6.57 16.46 -0.92
CA ASN A 119 6.58 17.89 -1.26
C ASN A 119 7.34 18.18 -2.56
N ASP A 120 8.10 17.22 -3.05
CA ASP A 120 8.94 17.33 -4.24
C ASP A 120 8.18 17.05 -5.55
N ASP A 121 8.86 17.30 -6.67
CA ASP A 121 8.60 16.58 -7.91
C ASP A 121 8.88 15.10 -7.67
N TRP A 122 8.04 14.23 -8.16
CA TRP A 122 8.29 12.79 -8.10
C TRP A 122 7.64 12.07 -9.27
N VAL A 123 8.17 10.92 -9.57
CA VAL A 123 7.61 9.97 -10.52
C VAL A 123 7.22 8.70 -9.79
N LEU A 124 6.22 8.01 -10.30
CA LEU A 124 5.68 6.76 -9.81
C LEU A 124 5.57 5.77 -10.96
N ILE A 125 5.97 4.55 -10.71
CA ILE A 125 5.49 3.39 -11.46
C ILE A 125 4.82 2.41 -10.50
N LEU A 126 3.68 1.88 -10.89
CA LEU A 126 2.95 0.91 -10.09
C LEU A 126 2.69 -0.37 -10.86
N PHE A 127 2.61 -1.50 -10.14
CA PHE A 127 2.39 -2.81 -10.71
C PHE A 127 1.31 -3.61 -9.95
N ASP A 128 0.24 -4.01 -10.65
CA ASP A 128 -0.69 -5.06 -10.21
C ASP A 128 -0.20 -6.41 -10.76
N THR A 129 0.67 -7.06 -10.02
CA THR A 129 1.36 -8.28 -10.45
C THR A 129 0.48 -9.53 -10.49
N PHE A 130 -0.66 -9.50 -9.79
CA PHE A 130 -1.68 -10.55 -9.87
C PHE A 130 -2.74 -10.28 -10.92
N ASN A 131 -2.76 -9.06 -11.46
CA ASN A 131 -3.77 -8.60 -12.42
C ASN A 131 -5.22 -8.83 -11.92
N ASP A 132 -5.42 -8.69 -10.63
CA ASP A 132 -6.70 -8.94 -9.96
C ASP A 132 -7.34 -7.67 -9.37
N GLN A 133 -6.69 -6.51 -9.57
CA GLN A 133 -7.20 -5.18 -9.21
C GLN A 133 -7.43 -5.02 -7.70
N ARG A 134 -6.67 -5.74 -6.88
CA ARG A 134 -6.82 -5.72 -5.42
C ARG A 134 -5.71 -4.98 -4.70
N ARG A 135 -4.53 -4.93 -5.30
CA ARG A 135 -3.38 -4.19 -4.78
C ARG A 135 -2.38 -3.91 -5.88
N THR A 136 -1.64 -2.84 -5.71
CA THR A 136 -0.47 -2.49 -6.50
C THR A 136 0.76 -2.37 -5.62
N TYR A 137 1.91 -2.59 -6.20
CA TYR A 137 3.20 -2.23 -5.64
C TYR A 137 3.63 -0.93 -6.31
N ASP A 138 3.76 0.11 -5.53
CA ASP A 138 3.98 1.47 -5.98
C ASP A 138 5.39 1.90 -5.62
N PHE A 139 6.15 2.37 -6.61
CA PHE A 139 7.53 2.80 -6.47
C PHE A 139 7.66 4.26 -6.89
N PHE A 140 7.99 5.11 -5.95
CA PHE A 140 8.15 6.54 -6.15
C PHE A 140 9.61 6.93 -6.09
N CYS A 141 9.99 7.92 -6.89
CA CYS A 141 11.33 8.48 -6.83
C CYS A 141 11.31 9.98 -7.12
N ASN A 142 12.07 10.76 -6.36
CA ASN A 142 12.25 12.17 -6.63
C ASN A 142 13.43 12.41 -7.60
N PRO A 143 13.67 13.64 -8.10
CA PRO A 143 14.75 13.93 -9.04
C PRO A 143 16.17 13.70 -8.50
N LEU A 144 16.34 13.42 -7.22
CA LEU A 144 17.63 13.10 -6.58
C LEU A 144 17.78 11.62 -6.26
N GLY A 145 16.88 10.76 -6.75
CA GLY A 145 16.96 9.33 -6.48
C GLY A 145 16.39 8.90 -5.11
N ILE A 146 15.77 9.80 -4.35
CA ILE A 146 15.16 9.44 -3.07
C ILE A 146 13.92 8.62 -3.32
N GLN A 147 13.83 7.49 -2.62
CA GLN A 147 12.80 6.47 -2.77
C GLN A 147 11.63 6.67 -1.83
N ALA A 148 10.45 6.26 -2.29
CA ALA A 148 9.34 5.86 -1.45
C ALA A 148 8.63 4.67 -2.09
N ASP A 149 8.04 3.80 -1.28
CA ASP A 149 7.27 2.67 -1.79
C ASP A 149 6.09 2.36 -0.86
N GLU A 150 5.03 1.86 -1.47
CA GLU A 150 3.84 1.47 -0.73
C GLU A 150 3.08 0.35 -1.44
N ILE A 151 2.16 -0.26 -0.72
CA ILE A 151 1.11 -1.09 -1.32
C ILE A 151 -0.18 -0.29 -1.32
N GLU A 152 -0.71 0.02 -2.51
CA GLU A 152 -2.03 0.62 -2.64
C GLU A 152 -3.11 -0.46 -2.78
N THR A 153 -4.23 -0.25 -2.11
CA THR A 153 -5.44 -1.08 -2.17
C THR A 153 -6.64 -0.23 -2.56
N PRO A 154 -7.81 -0.80 -2.94
CA PRO A 154 -9.01 -0.02 -3.20
C PRO A 154 -9.50 0.84 -2.03
N GLN A 155 -9.03 0.56 -0.81
CA GLN A 155 -9.30 1.33 0.39
C GLN A 155 -8.32 2.49 0.60
N GLY A 156 -7.28 2.58 -0.20
CA GLY A 156 -6.20 3.57 -0.16
C GLY A 156 -4.83 2.93 0.00
N GLY A 157 -3.79 3.68 -0.30
CA GLY A 157 -2.40 3.34 -0.01
C GLY A 157 -2.10 3.55 1.47
N GLY A 158 -1.04 2.95 1.94
CA GLY A 158 -0.62 3.16 3.31
C GLY A 158 0.66 2.43 3.65
N GLY A 159 1.55 3.17 4.28
CA GLY A 159 2.92 2.83 4.57
C GLY A 159 3.13 1.57 5.40
N GLY A 160 4.37 1.15 5.42
CA GLY A 160 4.88 0.03 6.19
C GLY A 160 5.23 -1.20 5.35
N TRP A 161 5.16 -1.09 4.03
CA TRP A 161 5.83 -2.01 3.13
C TRP A 161 7.05 -1.32 2.55
N ASP A 162 8.21 -1.92 2.80
CA ASP A 162 9.49 -1.46 2.29
C ASP A 162 10.06 -2.54 1.37
N ALA A 163 10.41 -2.17 0.15
CA ALA A 163 11.11 -3.02 -0.80
C ALA A 163 12.60 -2.70 -0.82
N ILE A 164 13.41 -3.69 -1.14
CA ILE A 164 14.83 -3.47 -1.44
C ILE A 164 14.95 -3.31 -2.97
N TRP A 165 15.26 -2.10 -3.42
CA TRP A 165 15.45 -1.75 -4.82
C TRP A 165 16.44 -0.60 -4.95
N GLU A 166 16.94 -0.36 -6.14
CA GLU A 166 17.94 0.68 -6.43
C GLU A 166 17.32 1.77 -7.28
N SER A 167 17.74 3.01 -7.05
CA SER A 167 17.35 4.16 -7.84
C SER A 167 18.44 5.20 -7.86
N ASP A 168 18.49 5.94 -8.94
CA ASP A 168 19.25 7.19 -9.04
C ASP A 168 18.43 8.25 -9.77
N GLY A 169 18.72 9.51 -9.52
CA GLY A 169 18.05 10.64 -10.12
C GLY A 169 19.00 11.76 -10.45
N ARG A 170 18.81 12.35 -11.63
CA ARG A 170 19.66 13.43 -12.10
C ARG A 170 18.86 14.55 -12.75
N ILE A 171 19.06 15.77 -12.25
CA ILE A 171 18.53 16.98 -12.88
C ILE A 171 19.43 17.33 -14.07
N THR A 172 18.82 17.66 -15.20
CA THR A 172 19.45 18.00 -16.47
C THR A 172 18.97 19.37 -16.94
N ASP A 173 19.55 19.88 -18.04
CA ASP A 173 19.10 21.13 -18.64
C ASP A 173 17.71 21.05 -19.29
N GLU A 174 17.19 19.84 -19.51
CA GLU A 174 15.88 19.60 -20.12
C GLU A 174 14.80 19.12 -19.12
N GLY A 175 15.17 18.94 -17.84
CA GLY A 175 14.29 18.41 -16.81
C GLY A 175 15.03 17.51 -15.84
N TYR A 176 14.55 16.27 -15.63
CA TYR A 176 15.27 15.28 -14.83
C TYR A 176 15.04 13.86 -15.36
N ILE A 177 15.96 12.98 -15.02
CA ILE A 177 15.91 11.56 -15.32
C ILE A 177 15.93 10.82 -13.98
N VAL A 178 15.07 9.82 -13.86
CA VAL A 178 15.09 8.85 -12.76
C VAL A 178 15.28 7.47 -13.36
N GLU A 179 16.14 6.69 -12.77
CA GLU A 179 16.38 5.30 -13.13
C GLU A 179 16.15 4.41 -11.92
N MET A 180 15.45 3.29 -12.11
CA MET A 180 15.04 2.36 -11.07
C MET A 180 15.38 0.93 -11.48
N SER A 181 15.97 0.16 -10.58
CA SER A 181 16.18 -1.28 -10.71
C SER A 181 15.41 -2.00 -9.63
N ILE A 182 14.34 -2.66 -10.01
CA ILE A 182 13.40 -3.27 -9.09
C ILE A 182 13.48 -4.80 -9.23
N PRO A 183 13.99 -5.51 -8.21
CA PRO A 183 14.14 -6.96 -8.29
C PRO A 183 12.77 -7.65 -8.26
N PHE A 184 12.58 -8.68 -9.07
CA PHE A 184 11.35 -9.48 -9.05
C PHE A 184 11.12 -10.17 -7.71
N SER A 185 12.14 -10.29 -6.89
CA SER A 185 12.01 -10.77 -5.52
C SER A 185 11.22 -9.83 -4.62
N SER A 186 11.16 -8.55 -4.90
CA SER A 186 10.34 -7.57 -4.17
C SER A 186 8.84 -7.74 -4.39
N PHE A 187 8.45 -8.43 -5.47
CA PHE A 187 7.05 -8.66 -5.79
C PHE A 187 6.54 -10.02 -5.34
N SER A 188 5.25 -10.10 -5.07
CA SER A 188 4.50 -11.36 -5.12
C SER A 188 3.75 -11.41 -6.43
N PHE A 189 3.89 -12.49 -7.19
CA PHE A 189 3.15 -12.72 -8.43
C PHE A 189 2.86 -14.22 -8.61
N PRO A 190 1.82 -14.60 -9.37
CA PRO A 190 1.48 -16.01 -9.56
C PRO A 190 2.58 -16.75 -10.31
N ARG A 191 2.83 -18.00 -9.93
CA ARG A 191 3.66 -18.89 -10.76
C ARG A 191 2.87 -19.28 -11.99
N SER A 192 3.40 -19.00 -13.16
CA SER A 192 2.80 -19.37 -14.44
C SER A 192 3.86 -20.02 -15.34
N GLU A 193 3.46 -21.06 -16.05
CA GLU A 193 4.27 -21.59 -17.16
C GLU A 193 4.08 -20.79 -18.46
N GLY A 194 3.06 -19.91 -18.48
CA GLY A 194 2.78 -19.00 -19.57
C GLY A 194 3.25 -17.59 -19.31
N GLU A 195 2.85 -16.70 -20.20
CA GLU A 195 3.12 -15.27 -20.08
C GLU A 195 2.38 -14.67 -18.87
N LEU A 196 3.08 -13.87 -18.09
CA LEU A 196 2.49 -13.09 -17.01
C LEU A 196 1.98 -11.76 -17.57
N ILE A 197 0.78 -11.39 -17.14
CA ILE A 197 0.17 -10.11 -17.47
C ILE A 197 0.03 -9.30 -16.19
N TRP A 198 0.66 -8.14 -16.15
CA TRP A 198 0.60 -7.22 -15.01
C TRP A 198 -0.22 -5.97 -15.34
N GLY A 199 -1.01 -5.50 -14.40
CA GLY A 199 -1.56 -4.15 -14.48
C GLY A 199 -0.47 -3.13 -14.17
N PHE A 200 -0.50 -1.94 -14.81
CA PHE A 200 0.46 -0.89 -14.50
C PHE A 200 -0.07 0.50 -14.84
N ASP A 201 0.56 1.51 -14.24
CA ASP A 201 0.46 2.91 -14.63
C ASP A 201 1.75 3.64 -14.32
N VAL A 202 1.98 4.76 -15.01
CA VAL A 202 3.09 5.68 -14.77
C VAL A 202 2.50 7.05 -14.44
N VAL A 203 2.96 7.66 -13.36
CA VAL A 203 2.47 8.95 -12.90
C VAL A 203 3.63 9.87 -12.57
N ARG A 204 3.48 11.15 -12.92
CA ARG A 204 4.36 12.23 -12.46
C ARG A 204 3.57 13.21 -11.60
N SER A 205 4.13 13.57 -10.47
CA SER A 205 3.73 14.74 -9.70
C SER A 205 4.56 15.93 -10.14
N TYR A 206 3.87 16.98 -10.59
CA TYR A 206 4.48 18.22 -11.08
C TYR A 206 3.97 19.38 -10.21
N PRO A 207 4.64 19.67 -9.06
CA PRO A 207 4.22 20.69 -8.12
C PRO A 207 4.75 22.07 -8.54
N ARG A 208 3.89 22.89 -9.09
CA ARG A 208 4.20 24.30 -9.43
C ARG A 208 3.25 25.23 -8.63
N ASN A 209 2.50 26.10 -9.27
CA ASN A 209 1.47 26.91 -8.59
C ASN A 209 0.36 26.01 -8.02
N VAL A 210 0.01 24.99 -8.77
CA VAL A 210 -0.88 23.89 -8.39
C VAL A 210 -0.13 22.59 -8.63
N ARG A 211 -0.36 21.58 -7.84
CA ARG A 211 0.19 20.25 -8.06
C ARG A 211 -0.59 19.56 -9.16
N HIS A 212 0.10 19.24 -10.27
CA HIS A 212 -0.46 18.45 -11.35
C HIS A 212 -0.08 16.99 -11.18
N HIS A 213 -1.03 16.09 -11.35
CA HIS A 213 -0.78 14.66 -11.51
C HIS A 213 -0.95 14.32 -13.00
N ILE A 214 0.12 13.87 -13.59
CA ILE A 214 0.23 13.53 -15.00
C ILE A 214 0.36 12.02 -15.09
N GLY A 215 -0.56 11.37 -15.78
CA GLY A 215 -0.58 9.91 -15.96
C GLY A 215 -0.32 9.51 -17.39
N ALA A 216 0.00 8.24 -17.59
CA ALA A 216 0.14 7.67 -18.91
C ALA A 216 -1.22 7.49 -19.61
N PHE A 217 -2.29 7.33 -18.84
CA PHE A 217 -3.61 6.98 -19.36
C PHE A 217 -4.72 7.86 -18.78
N PRO A 218 -5.80 8.09 -19.55
CA PRO A 218 -6.96 8.81 -19.06
C PRO A 218 -7.65 8.02 -17.93
N ARG A 219 -8.24 8.72 -16.97
CA ARG A 219 -8.93 8.13 -15.82
C ARG A 219 -10.39 8.54 -15.78
N ASP A 220 -11.28 7.57 -15.60
CA ASP A 220 -12.67 7.85 -15.26
C ASP A 220 -12.79 8.16 -13.76
N ARG A 221 -13.07 9.40 -13.41
CA ARG A 221 -13.25 9.87 -12.03
C ARG A 221 -14.51 9.33 -11.35
N ASN A 222 -15.47 8.83 -12.12
CA ASN A 222 -16.66 8.19 -11.58
C ASN A 222 -16.39 6.75 -11.15
N ASN A 223 -15.24 6.19 -11.56
CA ASN A 223 -14.78 4.88 -11.14
C ASN A 223 -13.76 5.03 -9.99
N ASN A 224 -14.19 4.71 -8.77
CA ASN A 224 -13.33 4.80 -7.58
C ASN A 224 -12.21 3.75 -7.57
N CYS A 225 -12.32 2.70 -8.39
CA CYS A 225 -11.26 1.69 -8.49
C CYS A 225 -10.19 2.19 -9.47
N TYR A 226 -9.11 2.76 -8.93
CA TYR A 226 -7.98 3.22 -9.73
C TYR A 226 -7.30 2.06 -10.47
N MET A 227 -6.96 0.99 -9.76
CA MET A 227 -6.31 -0.20 -10.33
C MET A 227 -7.12 -0.90 -11.42
N CYS A 228 -8.47 -0.78 -11.38
CA CYS A 228 -9.35 -1.33 -12.41
C CYS A 228 -9.13 -0.66 -13.77
N GLN A 229 -8.50 0.51 -13.79
CA GLN A 229 -8.26 1.31 -14.99
C GLN A 229 -6.86 1.12 -15.56
N SER A 230 -6.00 0.38 -14.87
CA SER A 230 -4.61 0.14 -15.28
C SER A 230 -4.52 -0.60 -16.62
N HIS A 231 -3.53 -0.24 -17.43
CA HIS A 231 -3.15 -0.90 -18.67
C HIS A 231 -2.30 -2.14 -18.36
N LYS A 232 -1.81 -2.85 -19.40
CA LYS A 232 -1.19 -4.16 -19.21
C LYS A 232 0.25 -4.18 -19.71
N LEU A 233 1.15 -4.67 -18.86
CA LEU A 233 2.49 -5.11 -19.24
C LEU A 233 2.45 -6.61 -19.52
N ILE A 234 3.11 -7.01 -20.60
CA ILE A 234 3.33 -8.39 -21.01
C ILE A 234 4.83 -8.58 -21.33
N GLY A 235 5.26 -9.78 -21.64
CA GLY A 235 6.65 -10.07 -21.96
C GLY A 235 7.40 -10.83 -20.85
N PHE A 236 6.78 -11.06 -19.72
CA PHE A 236 7.40 -11.72 -18.56
C PHE A 236 7.24 -13.24 -18.62
N ALA A 237 7.79 -13.88 -19.63
CA ALA A 237 7.73 -15.33 -19.76
C ALA A 237 8.82 -16.01 -18.90
N GLY A 238 8.45 -17.07 -18.20
CA GLY A 238 9.39 -17.91 -17.46
C GLY A 238 9.92 -17.34 -16.13
N LEU A 239 9.43 -16.19 -15.70
CA LEU A 239 9.79 -15.65 -14.40
C LEU A 239 9.30 -16.56 -13.28
N THR A 240 10.17 -16.83 -12.34
CA THR A 240 9.84 -17.59 -11.13
C THR A 240 9.92 -16.66 -9.91
N PRO A 241 8.84 -16.58 -9.11
CA PRO A 241 8.90 -15.80 -7.87
C PRO A 241 10.00 -16.38 -6.96
N GLY A 242 10.83 -15.50 -6.43
CA GLY A 242 11.88 -15.87 -5.48
C GLY A 242 11.29 -16.51 -4.21
N LYS A 243 12.03 -17.44 -3.59
CA LYS A 243 11.76 -17.88 -2.22
C LYS A 243 12.36 -16.86 -1.27
N ASN A 244 11.82 -15.67 -1.21
CA ASN A 244 12.36 -14.63 -0.34
C ASN A 244 12.33 -15.09 1.11
N VAL A 245 13.53 -15.24 1.66
CA VAL A 245 13.75 -15.40 3.09
C VAL A 245 14.57 -14.20 3.54
N GLU A 246 14.01 -13.40 4.39
CA GLU A 246 14.63 -12.23 4.97
C GLU A 246 14.70 -12.39 6.48
N PHE A 247 15.78 -11.93 7.08
CA PHE A 247 16.02 -11.95 8.52
C PHE A 247 16.51 -10.57 8.95
N ASP A 248 15.73 -9.90 9.78
CA ASP A 248 16.05 -8.60 10.35
C ASP A 248 16.40 -8.74 11.82
N PRO A 249 17.67 -8.96 12.16
CA PRO A 249 18.10 -8.96 13.55
C PRO A 249 18.10 -7.53 14.08
N THR A 250 17.49 -7.33 15.24
CA THR A 250 17.46 -6.04 15.95
C THR A 250 18.16 -6.16 17.30
N MET A 251 18.73 -5.06 17.73
CA MET A 251 19.42 -4.98 19.04
C MET A 251 19.26 -3.60 19.62
N THR A 252 18.54 -3.53 20.73
CA THR A 252 18.27 -2.25 21.43
C THR A 252 18.90 -2.26 22.82
N ALA A 253 19.58 -1.17 23.16
CA ALA A 253 20.10 -0.93 24.49
C ALA A 253 19.49 0.37 25.04
N VAL A 254 18.72 0.25 26.12
CA VAL A 254 18.06 1.38 26.76
C VAL A 254 18.63 1.58 28.15
N THR A 255 19.09 2.79 28.45
CA THR A 255 19.49 3.19 29.78
C THR A 255 18.58 4.29 30.28
N THR A 256 17.80 4.00 31.33
CA THR A 256 16.89 4.95 31.95
C THR A 256 17.49 5.45 33.26
N ARG A 257 17.51 6.76 33.40
CA ARG A 257 17.91 7.44 34.67
C ARG A 257 16.74 8.24 35.20
N GLU A 258 16.39 8.03 36.42
CA GLU A 258 15.29 8.73 37.09
C GLU A 258 15.81 9.66 38.19
N ARG A 259 15.18 10.81 38.33
CA ARG A 259 15.40 11.70 39.48
C ARG A 259 14.42 11.34 40.59
N GLN A 260 14.91 11.28 41.81
CA GLN A 260 14.11 10.85 42.94
C GLN A 260 13.11 11.90 43.45
N ASP A 261 13.36 13.17 43.25
CA ASP A 261 12.47 14.26 43.71
C ASP A 261 12.55 15.49 42.82
N ASP A 262 11.41 16.14 42.61
CA ASP A 262 11.16 17.51 42.13
C ASP A 262 12.22 18.16 41.22
N ASN A 263 12.55 17.51 40.11
CA ASN A 263 13.34 18.07 39.00
C ASN A 263 14.71 18.70 39.32
N THR A 264 15.13 18.76 40.58
CA THR A 264 16.37 19.42 41.02
C THR A 264 17.43 18.48 41.62
N GLY A 265 17.07 17.23 41.93
CA GLY A 265 17.97 16.25 42.54
C GLY A 265 18.91 15.57 41.53
N PRO A 266 19.99 14.91 41.96
CA PRO A 266 20.83 14.12 41.07
C PRO A 266 20.09 12.92 40.49
N PHE A 267 20.53 12.44 39.33
CA PHE A 267 20.02 11.17 38.75
C PHE A 267 20.56 10.00 39.57
N ASN A 268 19.73 9.37 40.38
CA ASN A 268 20.15 8.37 41.35
C ASN A 268 19.95 6.92 40.92
N GLN A 269 19.17 6.66 39.87
CA GLN A 269 18.90 5.30 39.47
C GLN A 269 19.10 5.13 37.96
N SER A 270 19.97 4.20 37.59
CA SER A 270 20.09 3.77 36.18
C SER A 270 19.66 2.33 36.08
N SER A 271 18.69 2.06 35.22
CA SER A 271 18.41 0.73 34.74
C SER A 271 18.91 0.63 33.30
N SER A 272 19.67 -0.40 33.02
CA SER A 272 20.08 -0.70 31.65
C SER A 272 19.39 -1.99 31.21
N ARG A 273 18.73 -1.92 30.06
CA ARG A 273 18.05 -3.05 29.47
C ARG A 273 18.66 -3.30 28.10
N PHE A 274 18.90 -4.55 27.80
CA PHE A 274 19.40 -5.01 26.51
C PHE A 274 18.39 -5.97 25.92
N GLU A 275 17.87 -5.63 24.74
CA GLU A 275 16.75 -6.32 24.10
C GLU A 275 17.14 -6.72 22.68
N PRO A 276 17.64 -7.94 22.49
CA PRO A 276 17.82 -8.50 21.17
C PRO A 276 16.48 -8.99 20.61
N GLY A 277 16.26 -8.76 19.33
CA GLY A 277 15.08 -9.20 18.61
C GLY A 277 15.43 -9.74 17.24
N ILE A 278 14.49 -10.42 16.60
CA ILE A 278 14.60 -10.88 15.23
C ILE A 278 13.21 -10.91 14.58
N THR A 279 13.13 -10.38 13.38
CA THR A 279 11.96 -10.52 12.50
C THR A 279 12.38 -11.32 11.27
N SER A 280 11.51 -12.15 10.76
CA SER A 280 11.76 -13.00 9.59
C SER A 280 10.55 -12.98 8.68
N HIS A 281 10.80 -12.76 7.40
CA HIS A 281 9.84 -12.86 6.32
C HIS A 281 10.23 -14.06 5.45
N TRP A 282 9.31 -14.98 5.27
CA TRP A 282 9.53 -16.14 4.43
C TRP A 282 8.36 -16.38 3.50
N ARG A 283 8.59 -16.15 2.21
CA ARG A 283 7.65 -16.53 1.17
C ARG A 283 7.85 -18.00 0.83
N PHE A 284 7.17 -18.90 1.56
CA PHE A 284 7.34 -20.34 1.40
C PHE A 284 6.60 -20.88 0.16
N THR A 285 5.58 -20.18 -0.34
CA THR A 285 5.03 -20.36 -1.69
C THR A 285 4.95 -18.99 -2.39
N PRO A 286 4.80 -18.93 -3.73
CA PRO A 286 4.64 -17.66 -4.42
C PRO A 286 3.51 -16.78 -3.87
N ASN A 287 2.52 -17.42 -3.30
CA ASN A 287 1.26 -16.80 -2.92
C ASN A 287 1.08 -16.66 -1.41
N LEU A 288 1.94 -17.29 -0.59
CA LEU A 288 1.80 -17.30 0.87
C LEU A 288 3.11 -16.87 1.53
N THR A 289 3.01 -15.89 2.41
CA THR A 289 4.11 -15.36 3.21
C THR A 289 3.91 -15.70 4.68
N LEU A 290 4.95 -16.19 5.31
CA LEU A 290 5.06 -16.40 6.74
C LEU A 290 5.92 -15.28 7.33
N ASN A 291 5.36 -14.50 8.24
CA ASN A 291 6.07 -13.52 9.02
C ASN A 291 6.17 -14.02 10.45
N ALA A 292 7.37 -14.04 10.97
CA ALA A 292 7.65 -14.45 12.34
C ALA A 292 8.51 -13.40 13.03
N THR A 293 8.19 -13.08 14.26
CA THR A 293 8.98 -12.15 15.05
C THR A 293 9.15 -12.64 16.49
N VAL A 294 10.32 -12.38 17.04
CA VAL A 294 10.64 -12.64 18.45
C VAL A 294 11.25 -11.37 19.02
N ASN A 295 10.63 -10.85 20.08
CA ASN A 295 11.03 -9.62 20.76
C ASN A 295 11.26 -8.46 19.76
N PRO A 296 10.25 -8.11 18.94
CA PRO A 296 10.40 -7.08 17.92
C PRO A 296 10.74 -5.73 18.55
N ASP A 297 11.70 -5.05 17.95
CA ASP A 297 12.04 -3.69 18.35
C ASP A 297 11.14 -2.67 17.63
N PHE A 298 10.42 -1.89 18.39
CA PHE A 298 9.59 -0.79 17.87
C PHE A 298 10.13 0.59 18.26
N SER A 299 11.38 0.68 18.71
CA SER A 299 12.01 1.94 19.14
C SER A 299 12.18 2.95 18.00
N ASN A 300 12.32 2.46 16.78
CA ASN A 300 12.46 3.28 15.58
C ASN A 300 11.10 3.68 14.96
N VAL A 301 9.98 3.13 15.48
CA VAL A 301 8.66 3.51 15.02
C VAL A 301 8.33 4.92 15.49
N GLU A 302 7.96 5.78 14.55
CA GLU A 302 7.57 7.14 14.86
C GLU A 302 6.50 7.23 15.97
N ALA A 303 6.68 8.15 16.89
CA ALA A 303 5.69 8.44 17.90
C ALA A 303 4.38 8.92 17.27
N ASP A 304 3.25 8.51 17.85
CA ASP A 304 1.96 8.99 17.41
C ASP A 304 1.85 10.50 17.62
N ALA A 305 1.29 11.22 16.64
CA ALA A 305 1.01 12.63 16.78
C ALA A 305 0.01 12.86 17.93
N ALA A 306 0.29 13.87 18.75
CA ALA A 306 -0.60 14.22 19.84
C ALA A 306 -2.00 14.58 19.31
N GLN A 307 -3.02 13.90 19.79
CA GLN A 307 -4.42 14.19 19.47
C GLN A 307 -5.11 14.81 20.69
N MET A 308 -5.88 15.87 20.46
CA MET A 308 -6.67 16.48 21.53
C MET A 308 -7.87 15.61 21.89
N ASP A 309 -7.99 15.24 23.17
CA ASP A 309 -9.08 14.41 23.70
C ASP A 309 -10.21 15.25 24.32
N ILE A 310 -10.37 16.50 23.87
CA ILE A 310 -11.38 17.40 24.43
C ILE A 310 -12.62 17.36 23.52
N ASN A 311 -13.79 17.06 24.13
CA ASN A 311 -15.10 17.08 23.45
C ASN A 311 -15.22 16.15 22.25
N ARG A 312 -14.58 14.99 22.26
CA ARG A 312 -14.77 13.97 21.22
C ARG A 312 -15.85 12.97 21.60
N GLN A 313 -16.68 12.64 20.62
CA GLN A 313 -17.74 11.63 20.77
C GLN A 313 -17.22 10.20 20.61
N PHE A 314 -16.05 10.04 20.00
CA PHE A 314 -15.43 8.72 19.70
C PHE A 314 -14.05 8.62 20.36
N THR A 315 -13.66 7.40 20.70
CA THR A 315 -12.31 7.08 21.18
C THR A 315 -11.25 7.53 20.18
N LEU A 316 -10.09 7.96 20.67
CA LEU A 316 -8.94 8.29 19.84
C LEU A 316 -8.52 7.06 19.03
N TYR A 317 -8.37 7.24 17.73
CA TYR A 317 -7.89 6.22 16.82
C TYR A 317 -6.47 6.54 16.37
N TYR A 318 -5.57 5.60 16.60
CA TYR A 318 -4.20 5.65 16.09
C TYR A 318 -4.01 4.53 15.09
N GLY A 319 -3.53 4.88 13.89
CA GLY A 319 -3.16 3.91 12.87
C GLY A 319 -2.02 3.01 13.34
N GLU A 320 -1.93 1.80 12.83
CA GLU A 320 -0.79 0.92 13.07
C GLU A 320 0.43 1.48 12.30
N LYS A 321 1.62 1.43 12.92
CA LYS A 321 2.88 1.87 12.33
C LYS A 321 3.98 0.80 12.44
N ARG A 322 3.73 -0.27 13.17
CA ARG A 322 4.74 -1.31 13.42
C ARG A 322 4.82 -2.27 12.22
N PRO A 323 5.99 -2.45 11.61
CA PRO A 323 6.16 -3.20 10.36
C PRO A 323 5.56 -4.61 10.40
N PHE A 324 5.80 -5.38 11.47
CA PHE A 324 5.23 -6.72 11.62
C PHE A 324 3.71 -6.77 11.47
N PHE A 325 2.99 -5.74 11.94
CA PHE A 325 1.53 -5.71 11.86
C PHE A 325 1.03 -5.11 10.55
N LEU A 326 1.79 -4.22 9.94
CA LEU A 326 1.44 -3.56 8.68
C LEU A 326 1.55 -4.50 7.48
N GLU A 327 2.59 -5.29 7.40
CA GLU A 327 2.77 -6.21 6.29
C GLU A 327 1.60 -7.18 6.17
N GLY A 328 0.99 -7.26 4.98
CA GLY A 328 -0.20 -8.07 4.73
C GLY A 328 -1.42 -7.70 5.59
N ALA A 329 -1.50 -6.47 6.12
CA ALA A 329 -2.65 -5.99 6.87
C ALA A 329 -3.91 -5.91 6.00
N ASP A 330 -3.75 -5.72 4.70
CA ASP A 330 -4.81 -5.74 3.69
C ASP A 330 -5.64 -7.03 3.71
N PHE A 331 -5.02 -8.17 4.01
CA PHE A 331 -5.73 -9.45 4.15
C PHE A 331 -6.66 -9.52 5.36
N PHE A 332 -6.48 -8.64 6.35
CA PHE A 332 -7.33 -8.53 7.54
C PHE A 332 -8.35 -7.39 7.44
N GLN A 333 -8.31 -6.62 6.36
CA GLN A 333 -9.27 -5.52 6.16
C GLN A 333 -10.65 -6.07 5.78
N THR A 334 -11.65 -5.57 6.46
CA THR A 334 -13.06 -5.87 6.23
C THR A 334 -13.85 -4.58 6.18
N SER A 335 -15.12 -4.62 5.77
CA SER A 335 -15.98 -3.43 5.68
C SER A 335 -16.09 -2.63 7.00
N PHE A 336 -15.74 -3.25 8.11
CA PHE A 336 -15.58 -2.60 9.42
C PHE A 336 -14.33 -3.16 10.10
N THR A 337 -13.65 -2.36 10.91
CA THR A 337 -12.40 -2.75 11.57
C THR A 337 -12.64 -3.88 12.57
N THR A 338 -12.34 -5.11 12.20
CA THR A 338 -12.46 -6.30 13.06
C THR A 338 -11.16 -6.60 13.81
N VAL A 339 -10.03 -6.19 13.28
CA VAL A 339 -8.70 -6.43 13.86
C VAL A 339 -8.05 -5.09 14.15
N HIS A 340 -7.74 -4.84 15.43
CA HIS A 340 -7.05 -3.63 15.88
C HIS A 340 -5.78 -4.03 16.64
N THR A 341 -4.67 -4.06 15.92
CA THR A 341 -3.38 -4.58 16.42
C THR A 341 -2.74 -3.69 17.49
N ARG A 342 -3.11 -2.41 17.57
CA ARG A 342 -2.65 -1.48 18.63
C ARG A 342 -3.01 -1.91 20.06
N THR A 343 -3.97 -2.81 20.22
CA THR A 343 -4.26 -3.42 21.53
C THR A 343 -3.15 -4.36 22.00
N LEU A 344 -2.29 -4.83 21.10
CA LEU A 344 -1.12 -5.67 21.40
C LEU A 344 0.08 -4.75 21.66
N ALA A 345 0.26 -4.28 22.88
CA ALA A 345 1.23 -3.24 23.18
C ALA A 345 2.69 -3.70 23.01
N ASP A 346 3.02 -4.88 23.52
CA ASP A 346 4.41 -5.39 23.55
C ASP A 346 4.41 -6.91 23.32
N PRO A 347 4.37 -7.36 22.04
CA PRO A 347 4.39 -8.78 21.75
C PRO A 347 5.78 -9.37 21.94
N ARG A 348 5.89 -10.44 22.74
CA ARG A 348 7.16 -11.19 22.87
C ARG A 348 7.47 -11.99 21.62
N TRP A 349 6.47 -12.50 20.94
CA TRP A 349 6.61 -13.17 19.67
C TRP A 349 5.30 -13.06 18.89
N GLY A 350 5.43 -13.13 17.60
CA GLY A 350 4.32 -13.14 16.67
C GLY A 350 4.58 -14.06 15.50
N LEU A 351 3.52 -14.67 14.99
CA LEU A 351 3.52 -15.47 13.79
C LEU A 351 2.31 -15.06 12.95
N LYS A 352 2.53 -14.80 11.67
CA LYS A 352 1.48 -14.41 10.75
C LYS A 352 1.68 -15.08 9.41
N ILE A 353 0.60 -15.65 8.87
CA ILE A 353 0.56 -16.19 7.51
C ILE A 353 -0.48 -15.39 6.74
N THR A 354 -0.06 -14.80 5.63
CA THR A 354 -0.92 -14.02 4.73
C THR A 354 -0.65 -14.41 3.29
N GLY A 355 -1.67 -14.29 2.47
CA GLY A 355 -1.55 -14.51 1.03
C GLY A 355 -2.84 -14.98 0.39
N LYS A 356 -2.72 -15.54 -0.82
CA LYS A 356 -3.87 -15.93 -1.63
C LYS A 356 -3.58 -17.27 -2.30
N GLU A 357 -4.46 -18.23 -2.13
CA GLU A 357 -4.41 -19.49 -2.85
C GLU A 357 -5.58 -19.56 -3.84
N GLY A 358 -5.27 -19.51 -5.14
CA GLY A 358 -6.27 -19.35 -6.19
C GLY A 358 -7.05 -18.03 -6.02
N GLN A 359 -8.36 -18.11 -5.86
CA GLN A 359 -9.23 -16.94 -5.61
C GLN A 359 -9.50 -16.68 -4.12
N THR A 360 -8.96 -17.51 -3.23
CA THR A 360 -9.27 -17.43 -1.79
C THR A 360 -8.14 -16.74 -1.04
N PRO A 361 -8.39 -15.59 -0.39
CA PRO A 361 -7.42 -14.98 0.50
C PRO A 361 -7.29 -15.78 1.79
N TRP A 362 -6.07 -15.88 2.30
CA TRP A 362 -5.74 -16.53 3.57
C TRP A 362 -5.06 -15.53 4.48
N ALA A 363 -5.57 -15.39 5.70
CA ALA A 363 -4.92 -14.62 6.73
C ALA A 363 -5.08 -15.29 8.09
N SER A 364 -3.98 -15.49 8.78
CA SER A 364 -3.95 -16.00 10.15
C SER A 364 -2.84 -15.31 10.91
N SER A 365 -3.12 -14.83 12.11
CA SER A 365 -2.12 -14.19 12.97
C SER A 365 -2.24 -14.75 14.39
N LEU A 366 -1.12 -15.07 14.98
CA LEU A 366 -0.98 -15.51 16.37
C LEU A 366 0.13 -14.68 17.02
N CYS A 367 -0.22 -13.98 18.09
CA CYS A 367 0.73 -13.18 18.86
C CYS A 367 0.58 -13.45 20.34
N ARG A 368 1.71 -13.43 21.06
CA ARG A 368 1.72 -13.49 22.52
C ARG A 368 2.33 -12.21 23.07
N THR A 369 1.54 -11.47 23.83
CA THR A 369 1.99 -10.29 24.56
C THR A 369 2.01 -10.57 26.05
N ILE A 370 2.93 -9.93 26.77
CA ILE A 370 2.81 -9.78 28.21
C ILE A 370 2.23 -8.39 28.42
N LEU A 371 1.03 -8.34 28.96
CA LEU A 371 0.49 -7.09 29.49
C LEU A 371 1.28 -6.78 30.77
N PRO A 372 2.14 -5.76 30.81
CA PRO A 372 2.57 -5.23 32.07
C PRO A 372 1.32 -4.58 32.67
N ILE A 373 0.77 -5.16 33.73
CA ILE A 373 -0.15 -4.42 34.58
C ILE A 373 0.67 -3.37 35.31
N SER A 374 1.11 -2.34 34.62
CA SER A 374 1.47 -1.09 35.24
C SER A 374 0.14 -0.39 35.50
N LEU A 375 -0.47 -0.70 36.62
CA LEU A 375 -1.38 0.21 37.28
C LEU A 375 -0.58 1.51 37.51
N SER A 376 -0.59 2.39 36.53
CA SER A 376 -0.17 3.75 36.69
C SER A 376 -1.01 4.28 37.86
N ARG A 377 -0.32 4.71 38.90
CA ARG A 377 -0.88 5.44 40.05
C ARG A 377 -1.50 6.75 39.53
N ALA A 378 -2.65 6.65 38.90
CA ALA A 378 -3.49 7.79 38.62
C ALA A 378 -4.52 7.90 39.74
N ALA A 379 -4.42 8.99 40.47
CA ALA A 379 -5.35 9.52 41.46
C ALA A 379 -5.64 8.63 42.65
N LYS A 380 -5.08 9.05 43.81
CA LYS A 380 -5.59 8.72 45.15
C LYS A 380 -7.07 9.15 45.25
N VAL A 381 -7.96 8.25 44.98
CA VAL A 381 -9.29 8.30 45.58
C VAL A 381 -9.24 7.36 46.78
N PRO A 382 -9.61 7.80 48.01
CA PRO A 382 -9.59 6.92 49.16
C PRO A 382 -10.79 5.96 49.04
N MET A 383 -10.53 4.73 48.57
CA MET A 383 -11.49 3.65 48.68
C MET A 383 -11.14 2.79 49.88
N LYS A 384 -12.09 2.69 50.78
CA LYS A 384 -12.05 1.90 52.03
C LYS A 384 -11.63 0.45 51.73
N ASP A 385 -10.81 -0.07 52.61
CA ASP A 385 -10.38 -1.47 52.70
C ASP A 385 -11.54 -2.46 52.48
N HIS A 386 -11.43 -3.28 51.45
CA HIS A 386 -11.83 -4.69 51.42
C HIS A 386 -11.55 -5.26 50.03
N CYS A 387 -10.77 -6.32 50.02
CA CYS A 387 -10.43 -7.26 48.93
C CYS A 387 -8.98 -7.21 48.44
N ARG A 388 -8.12 -7.86 49.22
CA ARG A 388 -6.91 -8.49 48.70
C ARG A 388 -7.34 -9.81 48.05
N SER A 389 -7.39 -9.85 46.73
CA SER A 389 -7.25 -11.10 45.95
C SER A 389 -6.28 -10.82 44.83
N ALA A 390 -5.11 -11.46 44.93
CA ALA A 390 -4.16 -11.52 43.82
C ALA A 390 -4.80 -12.33 42.71
N VAL A 391 -5.28 -11.68 41.68
CA VAL A 391 -5.70 -12.34 40.44
C VAL A 391 -4.47 -12.45 39.56
N SER A 392 -3.88 -13.63 39.47
CA SER A 392 -2.97 -13.99 38.39
C SER A 392 -3.78 -14.05 37.11
N VAL A 393 -3.62 -13.07 36.24
CA VAL A 393 -4.24 -13.08 34.92
C VAL A 393 -3.43 -14.02 34.04
N PRO A 394 -4.06 -15.09 33.49
CA PRO A 394 -3.39 -15.97 32.55
C PRO A 394 -3.03 -15.21 31.28
N SER A 395 -1.88 -15.55 30.67
CA SER A 395 -1.46 -15.03 29.39
C SER A 395 -2.57 -15.22 28.35
N LEU A 396 -3.05 -14.10 27.78
CA LEU A 396 -4.04 -14.14 26.71
C LEU A 396 -3.33 -14.46 25.39
N ASP A 397 -3.58 -15.64 24.85
CA ASP A 397 -3.21 -16.00 23.49
C ASP A 397 -4.38 -15.58 22.57
N PHE A 398 -4.11 -14.66 21.64
CA PHE A 398 -5.10 -14.27 20.64
C PHE A 398 -4.78 -14.97 19.32
N ALA A 399 -5.73 -15.78 18.86
CA ALA A 399 -5.72 -16.33 17.51
C ALA A 399 -6.86 -15.67 16.72
N VAL A 400 -6.52 -14.99 15.62
CA VAL A 400 -7.49 -14.48 14.67
C VAL A 400 -7.34 -15.24 13.37
N THR A 401 -8.36 -16.01 13.00
CA THR A 401 -8.40 -16.72 11.73
C THR A 401 -9.58 -16.21 10.92
N SER A 402 -9.30 -15.54 9.78
CA SER A 402 -10.35 -15.20 8.83
C SER A 402 -10.42 -16.28 7.75
N ALA A 403 -11.26 -17.29 7.97
CA ALA A 403 -11.67 -18.19 6.90
C ALA A 403 -12.77 -17.50 6.09
N GLY A 404 -12.63 -17.47 4.76
CA GLY A 404 -13.59 -16.85 3.87
C GLY A 404 -15.00 -17.38 4.11
N LEU A 405 -15.92 -16.49 4.52
CA LEU A 405 -17.34 -16.79 4.63
C LEU A 405 -17.87 -17.02 3.20
N ARG A 406 -18.10 -18.27 2.83
CA ARG A 406 -18.97 -18.58 1.70
C ARG A 406 -20.40 -18.30 2.15
N MET A 407 -20.99 -17.20 1.70
CA MET A 407 -22.43 -17.07 1.67
C MET A 407 -22.95 -17.86 0.48
N SER A 408 -23.50 -19.01 0.72
CA SER A 408 -24.42 -19.66 -0.23
C SER A 408 -25.78 -19.02 -0.03
N ALA A 409 -26.21 -18.18 -0.97
CA ALA A 409 -27.60 -17.83 -1.10
C ALA A 409 -28.32 -19.04 -1.73
N SER A 410 -29.24 -19.62 -1.00
CA SER A 410 -30.28 -20.51 -1.50
C SER A 410 -31.48 -19.71 -1.96
#